data_a14a0e70fb8e5faa7f87165a94731789
#
_entry.id   a14a0e70fb8e5faa7f87165a94731789
#
_cell.length_a   1.000
_cell.length_b   1.000
_cell.length_c   1.000
_cell.angle_alpha   90.00
_cell.angle_beta   90.00
_cell.angle_gamma   90.00
#
_symmetry.space_group_name_H-M   'P 1'
#
loop_
_entity.id
_entity.type
_entity.pdbx_description
1 polymer ?
#
loop_
_entity_poly.entity_id
_entity_poly.type
_entity_poly.pdbx_seq_one_letter_code
_entity_poly.pdbx_strand_id
1 'polypeptide(L)'
;MSVRTSTARIGRVATMVERRRARRAGRGQLPVVLAATWLVLVVLAAVVADWLPLPHYDIPVGPPRQPPGADAVHLLGTDEFGRSQLVRLMVGARVSLAVSVGAVLLSITAGCVLGLIAGFYARAATVIDLVLDAALAIPGLVLLLAMTAVLGSDLWTLGLGLAIISVPPFARLARAITLSYADREFVTASRVLGARGVRTLFREILPNLVLPVGSYAFVVVAWLMVTEGSLSFLGLGVPPPNPSWGGSIASGQSYLATDPHLVFLPAAVLLATIFAFNVVGDHFHDRFGVERPAGT
;
A
#
# COMPACT_ATOMS: atom_id res chain seq x y z
N MET A 1 36.01 -38.53 22.89
CA MET A 1 34.76 -39.12 22.34
C MET A 1 33.61 -38.06 22.14
N SER A 2 33.88 -36.77 22.18
CA SER A 2 32.84 -35.70 22.18
C SER A 2 32.68 -34.89 20.86
N VAL A 3 33.52 -35.09 19.84
CA VAL A 3 33.47 -34.25 18.59
C VAL A 3 32.49 -34.81 17.54
N ARG A 4 32.18 -36.12 17.57
CA ARG A 4 31.25 -36.74 16.59
C ARG A 4 29.76 -36.42 16.78
N THR A 5 29.35 -35.96 17.94
CA THR A 5 27.94 -35.63 18.23
C THR A 5 27.55 -34.21 17.79
N SER A 6 28.50 -33.28 17.64
CA SER A 6 28.28 -31.91 17.22
C SER A 6 27.96 -31.80 15.72
N THR A 7 28.72 -32.52 14.87
CA THR A 7 28.53 -32.49 13.41
C THR A 7 27.19 -33.07 12.96
N ALA A 8 26.69 -34.12 13.65
CA ALA A 8 25.38 -34.72 13.36
C ALA A 8 24.20 -33.82 13.73
N ARG A 9 24.34 -32.95 14.75
CA ARG A 9 23.31 -31.94 15.11
C ARG A 9 23.26 -30.81 14.11
N ILE A 10 24.39 -30.30 13.65
CA ILE A 10 24.47 -29.23 12.64
C ILE A 10 23.87 -29.69 11.32
N GLY A 11 24.15 -30.92 10.87
CA GLY A 11 23.57 -31.50 9.67
C GLY A 11 22.04 -31.65 9.74
N ARG A 12 21.47 -32.02 10.89
CA ARG A 12 20.01 -32.13 11.06
C ARG A 12 19.32 -30.77 11.08
N VAL A 13 19.92 -29.72 11.63
CA VAL A 13 19.38 -28.37 11.63
C VAL A 13 19.41 -27.79 10.21
N ALA A 14 20.49 -27.98 9.47
CA ALA A 14 20.61 -27.56 8.08
C ALA A 14 19.55 -28.23 7.19
N THR A 15 19.37 -29.55 7.29
CA THR A 15 18.31 -30.27 6.54
C THR A 15 16.90 -29.93 6.96
N MET A 16 16.65 -29.57 8.23
CA MET A 16 15.35 -29.04 8.66
C MET A 16 15.07 -27.63 8.09
N VAL A 17 16.07 -26.78 8.04
CA VAL A 17 15.96 -25.42 7.45
C VAL A 17 15.73 -25.52 5.94
N GLU A 18 16.47 -26.39 5.24
CA GLU A 18 16.27 -26.64 3.81
C GLU A 18 14.89 -27.25 3.50
N ARG A 19 14.44 -28.21 4.28
CA ARG A 19 13.08 -28.79 4.14
C ARG A 19 11.97 -27.78 4.44
N ARG A 20 12.19 -26.86 5.39
CA ARG A 20 11.26 -25.73 5.64
C ARG A 20 11.28 -24.72 4.48
N ARG A 21 12.45 -24.42 3.90
CA ARG A 21 12.56 -23.58 2.69
C ARG A 21 11.91 -24.22 1.47
N ALA A 22 12.16 -25.52 1.22
CA ALA A 22 11.53 -26.23 0.11
C ALA A 22 9.99 -26.36 0.25
N ARG A 23 9.48 -26.59 1.49
CA ARG A 23 8.04 -26.59 1.75
C ARG A 23 7.40 -25.18 1.65
N ARG A 24 8.14 -24.12 1.94
CA ARG A 24 7.70 -22.73 1.70
C ARG A 24 7.70 -22.40 0.21
N ALA A 25 8.69 -22.82 -0.55
CA ALA A 25 8.75 -22.59 -2.00
C ALA A 25 7.60 -23.25 -2.78
N GLY A 26 7.17 -24.45 -2.39
CA GLY A 26 6.06 -25.16 -3.07
C GLY A 26 4.65 -24.71 -2.66
N ARG A 27 4.48 -24.15 -1.44
CA ARG A 27 3.19 -23.63 -0.95
C ARG A 27 2.97 -22.15 -1.21
N GLY A 28 4.00 -21.43 -1.68
CA GLY A 28 3.99 -19.97 -1.79
C GLY A 28 3.33 -19.40 -3.05
N GLN A 29 3.12 -20.17 -4.09
CA GLN A 29 2.61 -19.62 -5.36
C GLN A 29 1.08 -19.44 -5.37
N LEU A 30 0.33 -20.36 -4.77
CA LEU A 30 -1.14 -20.31 -4.77
C LEU A 30 -1.69 -19.03 -4.09
N PRO A 31 -1.30 -18.66 -2.87
CA PRO A 31 -1.79 -17.43 -2.26
C PRO A 31 -1.40 -16.18 -3.04
N VAL A 32 -0.21 -16.16 -3.67
CA VAL A 32 0.22 -15.03 -4.51
C VAL A 32 -0.62 -14.92 -5.77
N VAL A 33 -0.89 -16.06 -6.44
CA VAL A 33 -1.75 -16.09 -7.63
C VAL A 33 -3.17 -15.65 -7.27
N LEU A 34 -3.73 -16.14 -6.16
CA LEU A 34 -5.06 -15.72 -5.71
C LEU A 34 -5.10 -14.23 -5.37
N ALA A 35 -4.09 -13.72 -4.67
CA ALA A 35 -3.98 -12.31 -4.32
C ALA A 35 -3.85 -11.42 -5.58
N ALA A 36 -2.97 -11.80 -6.51
CA ALA A 36 -2.80 -11.08 -7.77
C ALA A 36 -4.09 -11.11 -8.62
N THR A 37 -4.76 -12.28 -8.70
CA THR A 37 -6.04 -12.40 -9.39
C THR A 37 -7.10 -11.51 -8.77
N TRP A 38 -7.18 -11.48 -7.42
CA TRP A 38 -8.09 -10.58 -6.70
C TRP A 38 -7.83 -9.11 -7.06
N LEU A 39 -6.58 -8.65 -7.00
CA LEU A 39 -6.25 -7.27 -7.36
C LEU A 39 -6.61 -6.94 -8.80
N VAL A 40 -6.35 -7.85 -9.73
CA VAL A 40 -6.74 -7.69 -11.14
C VAL A 40 -8.26 -7.59 -11.27
N LEU A 41 -9.02 -8.46 -10.58
CA LEU A 41 -10.49 -8.41 -10.60
C LEU A 41 -11.03 -7.10 -10.04
N VAL A 42 -10.46 -6.61 -8.93
CA VAL A 42 -10.85 -5.33 -8.32
C VAL A 42 -10.57 -4.17 -9.27
N VAL A 43 -9.39 -4.14 -9.90
CA VAL A 43 -9.04 -3.10 -10.89
C VAL A 43 -9.94 -3.18 -12.12
N LEU A 44 -10.20 -4.38 -12.63
CA LEU A 44 -11.12 -4.57 -13.74
C LEU A 44 -12.54 -4.10 -13.40
N ALA A 45 -13.06 -4.48 -12.22
CA ALA A 45 -14.36 -4.03 -11.74
C ALA A 45 -14.43 -2.49 -11.65
N ALA A 46 -13.37 -1.85 -11.12
CA ALA A 46 -13.28 -0.40 -11.04
C ALA A 46 -13.28 0.28 -12.41
N VAL A 47 -12.58 -0.30 -13.41
CA VAL A 47 -12.48 0.27 -14.77
C VAL A 47 -13.77 0.06 -15.56
N VAL A 48 -14.33 -1.16 -15.50
CA VAL A 48 -15.48 -1.56 -16.34
C VAL A 48 -16.81 -1.05 -15.79
N ALA A 49 -16.85 -0.53 -14.54
CA ALA A 49 -18.08 -0.10 -13.87
C ALA A 49 -18.97 0.83 -14.73
N ASP A 50 -18.38 1.76 -15.49
CA ASP A 50 -19.12 2.72 -16.31
C ASP A 50 -19.59 2.15 -17.67
N TRP A 51 -19.04 0.99 -18.09
CA TRP A 51 -19.37 0.36 -19.37
C TRP A 51 -20.40 -0.77 -19.24
N LEU A 52 -20.65 -1.19 -18.01
CA LEU A 52 -21.70 -2.17 -17.74
C LEU A 52 -23.08 -1.49 -17.78
N PRO A 53 -24.13 -2.20 -18.22
CA PRO A 53 -25.50 -1.73 -18.20
C PRO A 53 -26.06 -1.74 -16.77
N LEU A 54 -25.36 -1.08 -15.84
CA LEU A 54 -25.69 -0.95 -14.45
C LEU A 54 -26.19 0.47 -14.17
N PRO A 55 -27.06 0.67 -13.19
CA PRO A 55 -27.53 1.99 -12.80
C PRO A 55 -26.35 2.83 -12.29
N HIS A 56 -26.44 4.16 -12.42
CA HIS A 56 -25.41 5.04 -11.86
C HIS A 56 -25.34 4.91 -10.33
N TYR A 57 -24.15 5.05 -9.76
CA TYR A 57 -23.88 4.77 -8.34
C TYR A 57 -24.62 5.68 -7.33
N ASP A 58 -25.15 6.84 -7.78
CA ASP A 58 -25.87 7.81 -6.94
C ASP A 58 -27.39 7.74 -7.10
N ILE A 59 -27.91 6.96 -8.07
CA ILE A 59 -29.33 6.85 -8.34
C ILE A 59 -29.92 5.70 -7.51
N PRO A 60 -31.01 5.96 -6.74
CA PRO A 60 -31.78 4.91 -6.10
C PRO A 60 -32.39 3.93 -7.12
N VAL A 61 -32.26 2.66 -6.88
CA VAL A 61 -32.73 1.59 -7.79
C VAL A 61 -33.77 0.69 -7.15
N GLY A 62 -34.00 0.83 -5.85
CA GLY A 62 -34.94 0.01 -5.08
C GLY A 62 -35.22 0.55 -3.69
N PRO A 63 -35.91 -0.21 -2.85
CA PRO A 63 -36.12 0.14 -1.45
C PRO A 63 -34.78 0.32 -0.71
N PRO A 64 -34.69 1.24 0.25
CA PRO A 64 -33.53 1.39 1.11
C PRO A 64 -33.23 0.10 1.89
N ARG A 65 -31.93 -0.24 2.02
CA ARG A 65 -31.42 -1.34 2.84
C ARG A 65 -31.96 -2.73 2.47
N GLN A 66 -32.25 -2.94 1.18
CA GLN A 66 -32.67 -4.25 0.69
C GLN A 66 -31.57 -5.29 0.88
N PRO A 67 -31.87 -6.49 1.38
CA PRO A 67 -30.87 -7.52 1.58
C PRO A 67 -30.31 -8.06 0.25
N PRO A 68 -29.11 -8.65 0.26
CA PRO A 68 -28.51 -9.30 -0.91
C PRO A 68 -29.40 -10.41 -1.48
N GLY A 69 -29.39 -10.55 -2.82
CA GLY A 69 -30.02 -11.68 -3.51
C GLY A 69 -31.46 -11.47 -3.95
N ALA A 70 -32.01 -10.25 -3.86
CA ALA A 70 -33.38 -9.99 -4.27
C ALA A 70 -33.60 -10.14 -5.81
N ASP A 71 -32.63 -9.69 -6.62
CA ASP A 71 -32.61 -9.83 -8.08
C ASP A 71 -31.21 -9.56 -8.65
N ALA A 72 -31.05 -9.62 -10.00
CA ALA A 72 -29.76 -9.44 -10.65
C ALA A 72 -29.18 -8.02 -10.49
N VAL A 73 -30.03 -6.99 -10.32
CA VAL A 73 -29.61 -5.59 -10.10
C VAL A 73 -29.22 -5.37 -8.62
N HIS A 74 -29.89 -6.09 -7.71
CA HIS A 74 -29.68 -6.03 -6.28
C HIS A 74 -28.89 -7.23 -5.73
N LEU A 75 -27.92 -7.73 -6.49
CA LEU A 75 -27.13 -8.92 -6.15
C LEU A 75 -26.49 -8.82 -4.77
N LEU A 76 -26.00 -7.62 -4.39
CA LEU A 76 -25.47 -7.31 -3.07
C LEU A 76 -26.40 -6.42 -2.22
N GLY A 77 -27.65 -6.24 -2.67
CA GLY A 77 -28.62 -5.38 -2.00
C GLY A 77 -28.47 -3.90 -2.30
N THR A 78 -29.15 -3.08 -1.51
CA THR A 78 -29.11 -1.61 -1.62
C THR A 78 -28.57 -0.96 -0.35
N ASP A 79 -28.05 0.26 -0.48
CA ASP A 79 -27.58 1.05 0.64
C ASP A 79 -28.73 1.80 1.37
N GLU A 80 -28.40 2.67 2.31
CA GLU A 80 -29.34 3.43 3.12
C GLU A 80 -30.24 4.36 2.30
N PHE A 81 -29.88 4.64 1.05
CA PHE A 81 -30.65 5.48 0.11
C PHE A 81 -31.29 4.68 -1.04
N GLY A 82 -31.22 3.36 -1.01
CA GLY A 82 -31.76 2.49 -2.06
C GLY A 82 -30.87 2.37 -3.30
N ARG A 83 -29.59 2.81 -3.24
CA ARG A 83 -28.63 2.71 -4.35
C ARG A 83 -27.99 1.34 -4.38
N SER A 84 -27.61 0.83 -5.57
CA SER A 84 -26.98 -0.48 -5.73
C SER A 84 -25.66 -0.58 -4.98
N GLN A 85 -25.57 -1.50 -4.01
CA GLN A 85 -24.34 -1.72 -3.24
C GLN A 85 -23.22 -2.31 -4.12
N LEU A 86 -23.55 -3.15 -5.09
CA LEU A 86 -22.58 -3.69 -6.05
C LEU A 86 -21.87 -2.57 -6.82
N VAL A 87 -22.63 -1.67 -7.42
CA VAL A 87 -22.08 -0.55 -8.21
C VAL A 87 -21.24 0.38 -7.33
N ARG A 88 -21.72 0.68 -6.13
CA ARG A 88 -20.98 1.51 -5.17
C ARG A 88 -19.67 0.86 -4.72
N LEU A 89 -19.62 -0.47 -4.59
CA LEU A 89 -18.37 -1.20 -4.32
C LEU A 89 -17.40 -1.15 -5.50
N MET A 90 -17.89 -1.24 -6.74
CA MET A 90 -17.05 -1.16 -7.95
C MET A 90 -16.48 0.26 -8.14
N VAL A 91 -17.31 1.29 -8.04
CA VAL A 91 -16.87 2.69 -8.15
C VAL A 91 -16.04 3.09 -6.94
N GLY A 92 -16.39 2.62 -5.73
CA GLY A 92 -15.62 2.81 -4.51
C GLY A 92 -14.22 2.21 -4.59
N ALA A 93 -14.05 1.07 -5.30
CA ALA A 93 -12.74 0.53 -5.61
C ALA A 93 -11.87 1.53 -6.39
N ARG A 94 -12.43 2.18 -7.41
CA ARG A 94 -11.72 3.20 -8.20
C ARG A 94 -11.23 4.33 -7.32
N VAL A 95 -12.09 4.85 -6.45
CA VAL A 95 -11.79 5.99 -5.58
C VAL A 95 -10.74 5.60 -4.53
N SER A 96 -10.97 4.53 -3.77
CA SER A 96 -10.04 4.08 -2.72
C SER A 96 -8.67 3.69 -3.27
N LEU A 97 -8.61 3.01 -4.43
CA LEU A 97 -7.36 2.67 -5.11
C LEU A 97 -6.66 3.91 -5.67
N ALA A 98 -7.38 4.82 -6.36
CA ALA A 98 -6.79 6.01 -6.94
C ALA A 98 -6.16 6.92 -5.88
N VAL A 99 -6.84 7.12 -4.75
CA VAL A 99 -6.32 7.91 -3.63
C VAL A 99 -5.09 7.25 -3.02
N SER A 100 -5.17 5.95 -2.67
CA SER A 100 -4.07 5.26 -1.99
C SER A 100 -2.85 5.04 -2.89
N VAL A 101 -3.05 4.56 -4.12
CA VAL A 101 -1.96 4.33 -5.08
C VAL A 101 -1.37 5.66 -5.55
N GLY A 102 -2.20 6.66 -5.83
CA GLY A 102 -1.76 8.00 -6.20
C GLY A 102 -0.90 8.64 -5.12
N ALA A 103 -1.33 8.56 -3.84
CA ALA A 103 -0.57 9.03 -2.70
C ALA A 103 0.79 8.32 -2.58
N VAL A 104 0.83 6.99 -2.76
CA VAL A 104 2.09 6.22 -2.72
C VAL A 104 3.02 6.61 -3.85
N LEU A 105 2.53 6.79 -5.07
CA LEU A 105 3.37 7.20 -6.21
C LEU A 105 4.01 8.58 -5.98
N LEU A 106 3.26 9.54 -5.45
CA LEU A 106 3.79 10.85 -5.06
C LEU A 106 4.83 10.71 -3.95
N SER A 107 4.54 9.91 -2.92
CA SER A 107 5.44 9.68 -1.78
C SER A 107 6.74 9.00 -2.18
N ILE A 108 6.68 7.98 -3.05
CA ILE A 108 7.86 7.32 -3.60
C ILE A 108 8.72 8.32 -4.34
N THR A 109 8.12 9.12 -5.23
CA THR A 109 8.87 10.08 -6.03
C THR A 109 9.59 11.10 -5.15
N ALA A 110 8.87 11.75 -4.24
CA ALA A 110 9.46 12.72 -3.33
C ALA A 110 10.44 12.07 -2.34
N GLY A 111 10.04 10.95 -1.72
CA GLY A 111 10.85 10.24 -0.73
C GLY A 111 12.14 9.67 -1.32
N CYS A 112 12.10 9.07 -2.51
CA CYS A 112 13.31 8.58 -3.18
C CYS A 112 14.28 9.71 -3.52
N VAL A 113 13.77 10.84 -4.04
CA VAL A 113 14.62 11.99 -4.32
C VAL A 113 15.29 12.52 -3.05
N LEU A 114 14.52 12.73 -1.99
CA LEU A 114 15.07 13.20 -0.70
C LEU A 114 16.03 12.17 -0.09
N GLY A 115 15.68 10.89 -0.11
CA GLY A 115 16.52 9.82 0.44
C GLY A 115 17.83 9.61 -0.34
N LEU A 116 17.80 9.68 -1.69
CA LEU A 116 18.98 9.62 -2.52
C LEU A 116 19.93 10.80 -2.22
N ILE A 117 19.39 12.02 -2.14
CA ILE A 117 20.18 13.22 -1.83
C ILE A 117 20.78 13.13 -0.41
N ALA A 118 19.96 12.77 0.58
CA ALA A 118 20.41 12.65 1.97
C ALA A 118 21.42 11.51 2.19
N GLY A 119 21.28 10.41 1.43
CA GLY A 119 22.21 9.28 1.51
C GLY A 119 23.56 9.54 0.84
N PHE A 120 23.59 10.41 -0.19
CA PHE A 120 24.80 10.65 -0.97
C PHE A 120 25.56 11.91 -0.54
N TYR A 121 24.86 12.95 -0.08
CA TYR A 121 25.45 14.24 0.31
C TYR A 121 25.26 14.48 1.82
N ALA A 122 26.32 14.30 2.62
CA ALA A 122 26.27 14.46 4.07
C ALA A 122 25.77 15.84 4.54
N ARG A 123 26.08 16.92 3.82
CA ARG A 123 25.60 18.27 4.14
C ARG A 123 24.10 18.43 3.95
N ALA A 124 23.53 17.81 2.92
CA ALA A 124 22.10 17.84 2.66
C ALA A 124 21.34 16.93 3.66
N ALA A 125 21.97 15.84 4.11
CA ALA A 125 21.39 14.93 5.08
C ALA A 125 20.89 15.63 6.35
N THR A 126 21.69 16.52 6.93
CA THR A 126 21.34 17.22 8.17
C THR A 126 20.03 18.02 8.05
N VAL A 127 19.84 18.72 6.92
CA VAL A 127 18.64 19.53 6.70
C VAL A 127 17.45 18.63 6.35
N ILE A 128 17.66 17.64 5.47
CA ILE A 128 16.59 16.73 5.06
C ILE A 128 16.09 15.92 6.26
N ASP A 129 16.99 15.37 7.07
CA ASP A 129 16.63 14.60 8.26
C ASP A 129 15.84 15.47 9.25
N LEU A 130 16.25 16.70 9.49
CA LEU A 130 15.52 17.64 10.36
C LEU A 130 14.09 17.87 9.88
N VAL A 131 13.90 18.06 8.56
CA VAL A 131 12.56 18.26 7.98
C VAL A 131 11.72 16.98 8.09
N LEU A 132 12.32 15.82 7.80
CA LEU A 132 11.62 14.53 7.92
C LEU A 132 11.25 14.20 9.36
N ASP A 133 12.12 14.51 10.31
CA ASP A 133 11.86 14.30 11.75
C ASP A 133 10.76 15.25 12.25
N ALA A 134 10.78 16.52 11.82
CA ALA A 134 9.71 17.46 12.11
C ALA A 134 8.36 17.01 11.53
N ALA A 135 8.35 16.47 10.32
CA ALA A 135 7.14 15.93 9.70
C ALA A 135 6.58 14.71 10.47
N LEU A 136 7.46 13.86 11.00
CA LEU A 136 7.06 12.69 11.79
C LEU A 136 6.66 13.02 13.23
N ALA A 137 7.05 14.20 13.77
CA ALA A 137 6.64 14.65 15.08
C ALA A 137 5.13 14.96 15.13
N ILE A 138 4.52 15.26 13.99
CA ILE A 138 3.08 15.51 13.89
C ILE A 138 2.37 14.16 13.67
N PRO A 139 1.43 13.74 14.54
CA PRO A 139 0.63 12.56 14.29
C PRO A 139 -0.09 12.66 12.94
N GLY A 140 0.08 11.67 12.05
CA GLY A 140 -0.42 11.74 10.68
C GLY A 140 -1.92 12.05 10.57
N LEU A 141 -2.75 11.45 11.44
CA LEU A 141 -4.19 11.75 11.48
C LEU A 141 -4.46 13.20 11.86
N VAL A 142 -3.69 13.80 12.78
CA VAL A 142 -3.86 15.21 13.17
C VAL A 142 -3.52 16.13 11.99
N LEU A 143 -2.45 15.83 11.25
CA LEU A 143 -2.09 16.56 10.05
C LEU A 143 -3.21 16.49 9.00
N LEU A 144 -3.76 15.29 8.75
CA LEU A 144 -4.86 15.09 7.81
C LEU A 144 -6.12 15.84 8.23
N LEU A 145 -6.47 15.81 9.53
CA LEU A 145 -7.56 16.58 10.11
C LEU A 145 -7.38 18.10 9.87
N ALA A 146 -6.18 18.60 10.15
CA ALA A 146 -5.88 20.02 9.95
C ALA A 146 -5.95 20.40 8.45
N MET A 147 -5.44 19.55 7.56
CA MET A 147 -5.49 19.78 6.12
C MET A 147 -6.93 19.80 5.60
N THR A 148 -7.76 18.84 5.99
CA THR A 148 -9.17 18.79 5.57
C THR A 148 -9.99 19.94 6.15
N ALA A 149 -9.68 20.38 7.36
CA ALA A 149 -10.35 21.54 7.97
C ALA A 149 -10.04 22.87 7.26
N VAL A 150 -8.82 23.03 6.72
CA VAL A 150 -8.37 24.27 6.06
C VAL A 150 -8.66 24.27 4.55
N LEU A 151 -8.39 23.14 3.89
CA LEU A 151 -8.45 23.02 2.42
C LEU A 151 -9.76 22.42 1.92
N GLY A 152 -10.58 21.86 2.82
CA GLY A 152 -11.79 21.12 2.47
C GLY A 152 -11.53 19.61 2.31
N SER A 153 -12.63 18.85 2.40
CA SER A 153 -12.61 17.39 2.23
C SER A 153 -12.88 17.05 0.76
N ASP A 154 -11.82 16.93 -0.03
CA ASP A 154 -11.90 16.46 -1.41
C ASP A 154 -10.85 15.38 -1.67
N LEU A 155 -10.95 14.73 -2.84
CA LEU A 155 -10.03 13.63 -3.23
C LEU A 155 -8.57 14.10 -3.31
N TRP A 156 -8.32 15.35 -3.72
CA TRP A 156 -6.98 15.90 -3.86
C TRP A 156 -6.36 16.19 -2.49
N THR A 157 -7.11 16.84 -1.61
CA THR A 157 -6.67 17.12 -0.23
C THR A 157 -6.34 15.84 0.52
N LEU A 158 -7.22 14.82 0.41
CA LEU A 158 -6.97 13.49 0.99
C LEU A 158 -5.72 12.85 0.39
N GLY A 159 -5.63 12.78 -0.94
CA GLY A 159 -4.50 12.16 -1.62
C GLY A 159 -3.18 12.86 -1.30
N LEU A 160 -3.14 14.19 -1.30
CA LEU A 160 -1.95 14.97 -0.95
C LEU A 160 -1.57 14.79 0.52
N GLY A 161 -2.54 14.82 1.43
CA GLY A 161 -2.28 14.60 2.85
C GLY A 161 -1.70 13.22 3.12
N LEU A 162 -2.29 12.17 2.54
CA LEU A 162 -1.78 10.80 2.61
C LEU A 162 -0.38 10.69 1.96
N ALA A 163 -0.12 11.40 0.87
CA ALA A 163 1.20 11.46 0.27
C ALA A 163 2.22 12.08 1.22
N ILE A 164 1.92 13.24 1.80
CA ILE A 164 2.83 13.97 2.70
C ILE A 164 3.24 13.10 3.89
N ILE A 165 2.31 12.44 4.57
CA ILE A 165 2.62 11.57 5.72
C ILE A 165 3.42 10.33 5.35
N SER A 166 3.40 9.94 4.08
CA SER A 166 4.12 8.76 3.58
C SER A 166 5.50 9.09 2.99
N VAL A 167 5.82 10.36 2.74
CA VAL A 167 7.16 10.76 2.25
C VAL A 167 8.28 10.36 3.21
N PRO A 168 8.21 10.61 4.55
CA PRO A 168 9.32 10.31 5.44
C PRO A 168 9.74 8.83 5.47
N PRO A 169 8.83 7.83 5.58
CA PRO A 169 9.23 6.44 5.57
C PRO A 169 9.90 6.02 4.25
N PHE A 170 9.43 6.51 3.09
CA PHE A 170 10.11 6.27 1.81
C PHE A 170 11.48 6.94 1.74
N ALA A 171 11.61 8.17 2.23
CA ALA A 171 12.89 8.88 2.24
C ALA A 171 13.92 8.19 3.14
N ARG A 172 13.51 7.71 4.32
CA ARG A 172 14.40 6.94 5.21
C ARG A 172 14.83 5.62 4.60
N LEU A 173 13.91 4.89 3.97
CA LEU A 173 14.24 3.64 3.28
C LEU A 173 15.23 3.90 2.13
N ALA A 174 14.94 4.87 1.27
CA ALA A 174 15.79 5.24 0.15
C ALA A 174 17.18 5.70 0.62
N ARG A 175 17.25 6.49 1.72
CA ARG A 175 18.51 6.91 2.33
C ARG A 175 19.34 5.73 2.83
N ALA A 176 18.72 4.80 3.57
CA ALA A 176 19.41 3.61 4.10
C ALA A 176 20.01 2.75 2.97
N ILE A 177 19.24 2.55 1.90
CA ILE A 177 19.73 1.82 0.71
C ILE A 177 20.85 2.60 0.04
N THR A 178 20.70 3.92 -0.16
CA THR A 178 21.73 4.77 -0.78
C THR A 178 23.05 4.70 -0.03
N LEU A 179 23.02 4.78 1.30
CA LEU A 179 24.21 4.63 2.14
C LEU A 179 24.87 3.25 1.96
N SER A 180 24.08 2.18 1.90
CA SER A 180 24.63 0.82 1.72
C SER A 180 25.29 0.60 0.36
N TYR A 181 24.93 1.37 -0.67
CA TYR A 181 25.51 1.29 -2.01
C TYR A 181 26.59 2.33 -2.26
N ALA A 182 26.58 3.46 -1.56
CA ALA A 182 27.53 4.57 -1.79
C ALA A 182 28.99 4.19 -1.60
N ASP A 183 29.27 3.21 -0.72
CA ASP A 183 30.62 2.73 -0.39
C ASP A 183 31.00 1.46 -1.15
N ARG A 184 30.17 0.95 -2.06
CA ARG A 184 30.49 -0.24 -2.85
C ARG A 184 31.56 0.05 -3.91
N GLU A 185 32.36 -0.98 -4.23
CA GLU A 185 33.50 -0.92 -5.15
C GLU A 185 33.14 -0.36 -6.54
N PHE A 186 31.98 -0.75 -7.09
CA PHE A 186 31.55 -0.26 -8.41
C PHE A 186 31.21 1.24 -8.41
N VAL A 187 30.68 1.77 -7.28
CA VAL A 187 30.42 3.21 -7.12
C VAL A 187 31.74 3.96 -6.99
N THR A 188 32.69 3.41 -6.22
CA THR A 188 34.05 3.97 -6.09
C THR A 188 34.78 3.96 -7.42
N ALA A 189 34.73 2.86 -8.18
CA ALA A 189 35.31 2.79 -9.53
C ALA A 189 34.70 3.82 -10.49
N SER A 190 33.38 3.98 -10.46
CA SER A 190 32.68 5.00 -11.28
C SER A 190 33.18 6.42 -10.97
N ARG A 191 33.39 6.74 -9.67
CA ARG A 191 33.94 8.04 -9.24
C ARG A 191 35.37 8.23 -9.68
N VAL A 192 36.24 7.22 -9.59
CA VAL A 192 37.64 7.27 -10.05
C VAL A 192 37.71 7.50 -11.56
N LEU A 193 36.78 6.93 -12.32
CA LEU A 193 36.65 7.15 -13.77
C LEU A 193 36.02 8.53 -14.12
N GLY A 194 35.84 9.42 -13.15
CA GLY A 194 35.37 10.79 -13.36
C GLY A 194 33.86 10.97 -13.47
N ALA A 195 33.06 9.99 -13.03
CA ALA A 195 31.60 10.13 -13.00
C ALA A 195 31.18 11.24 -12.03
N ARG A 196 30.32 12.16 -12.50
CA ARG A 196 29.71 13.18 -11.65
C ARG A 196 28.71 12.56 -10.66
N GLY A 197 28.59 13.13 -9.45
CA GLY A 197 27.72 12.61 -8.39
C GLY A 197 26.29 12.34 -8.83
N VAL A 198 25.68 13.24 -9.62
CA VAL A 198 24.33 13.05 -10.16
C VAL A 198 24.24 11.81 -11.07
N ARG A 199 25.25 11.59 -11.94
CA ARG A 199 25.30 10.40 -12.79
C ARG A 199 25.40 9.13 -11.96
N THR A 200 26.22 9.14 -10.91
CA THR A 200 26.36 8.00 -9.98
C THR A 200 25.04 7.70 -9.28
N LEU A 201 24.30 8.72 -8.80
CA LEU A 201 22.99 8.55 -8.16
C LEU A 201 21.98 7.89 -9.09
N PHE A 202 21.79 8.43 -10.30
CA PHE A 202 20.73 7.96 -11.20
C PHE A 202 21.09 6.68 -11.96
N ARG A 203 22.35 6.42 -12.25
CA ARG A 203 22.77 5.29 -13.09
C ARG A 203 23.25 4.08 -12.28
N GLU A 204 23.84 4.32 -11.12
CA GLU A 204 24.42 3.25 -10.30
C GLU A 204 23.58 2.90 -9.07
N ILE A 205 23.01 3.91 -8.37
CA ILE A 205 22.30 3.70 -7.10
C ILE A 205 20.80 3.54 -7.31
N LEU A 206 20.16 4.45 -8.04
CA LEU A 206 18.70 4.44 -8.24
C LEU A 206 18.13 3.11 -8.77
N PRO A 207 18.74 2.42 -9.76
CA PRO A 207 18.22 1.14 -10.24
C PRO A 207 18.14 0.07 -9.15
N ASN A 208 19.09 0.08 -8.20
CA ASN A 208 19.13 -0.87 -7.08
C ASN A 208 18.12 -0.53 -5.97
N LEU A 209 17.58 0.68 -5.99
CA LEU A 209 16.59 1.16 -5.03
C LEU A 209 15.15 0.81 -5.46
N VAL A 210 14.91 0.67 -6.78
CA VAL A 210 13.57 0.48 -7.33
C VAL A 210 12.87 -0.75 -6.75
N LEU A 211 13.56 -1.89 -6.67
CA LEU A 211 12.94 -3.15 -6.21
C LEU A 211 12.58 -3.13 -4.72
N PRO A 212 13.49 -2.76 -3.78
CA PRO A 212 13.15 -2.68 -2.36
C PRO A 212 12.05 -1.66 -2.07
N VAL A 213 12.12 -0.48 -2.69
CA VAL A 213 11.10 0.57 -2.52
C VAL A 213 9.77 0.14 -3.13
N GLY A 214 9.79 -0.49 -4.31
CA GLY A 214 8.60 -1.04 -4.94
C GLY A 214 7.91 -2.11 -4.09
N SER A 215 8.67 -3.01 -3.47
CA SER A 215 8.11 -4.00 -2.54
C SER A 215 7.46 -3.34 -1.32
N TYR A 216 8.12 -2.33 -0.75
CA TYR A 216 7.58 -1.57 0.38
C TYR A 216 6.31 -0.78 0.02
N ALA A 217 6.21 -0.31 -1.23
CA ALA A 217 5.05 0.41 -1.73
C ALA A 217 3.74 -0.37 -1.56
N PHE A 218 3.73 -1.69 -1.79
CA PHE A 218 2.54 -2.53 -1.60
C PHE A 218 2.03 -2.49 -0.15
N VAL A 219 2.94 -2.55 0.81
CA VAL A 219 2.60 -2.45 2.25
C VAL A 219 2.05 -1.07 2.58
N VAL A 220 2.64 -0.01 2.03
CA VAL A 220 2.17 1.37 2.27
C VAL A 220 0.81 1.60 1.63
N VAL A 221 0.53 1.09 0.41
CA VAL A 221 -0.82 1.16 -0.18
C VAL A 221 -1.85 0.54 0.76
N ALA A 222 -1.58 -0.67 1.26
CA ALA A 222 -2.48 -1.35 2.19
C ALA A 222 -2.72 -0.52 3.46
N TRP A 223 -1.67 0.08 4.03
CA TRP A 223 -1.77 0.96 5.19
C TRP A 223 -2.57 2.23 4.89
N LEU A 224 -2.37 2.86 3.74
CA LEU A 224 -3.10 4.07 3.33
C LEU A 224 -4.59 3.80 3.10
N MET A 225 -4.97 2.61 2.61
CA MET A 225 -6.37 2.22 2.48
C MET A 225 -7.07 2.14 3.86
N VAL A 226 -6.38 1.63 4.88
CA VAL A 226 -6.89 1.63 6.27
C VAL A 226 -7.01 3.06 6.80
N THR A 227 -6.02 3.90 6.51
CA THR A 227 -6.01 5.30 6.96
C THR A 227 -7.12 6.12 6.30
N GLU A 228 -7.35 5.94 4.98
CA GLU A 228 -8.49 6.54 4.26
C GLU A 228 -9.82 6.10 4.86
N GLY A 229 -9.97 4.79 5.13
CA GLY A 229 -11.16 4.25 5.78
C GLY A 229 -11.41 4.86 7.18
N SER A 230 -10.34 5.05 7.96
CA SER A 230 -10.42 5.69 9.28
C SER A 230 -10.85 7.16 9.20
N LEU A 231 -10.33 7.90 8.20
CA LEU A 231 -10.77 9.29 7.95
C LEU A 231 -12.23 9.37 7.51
N SER A 232 -12.65 8.45 6.64
CA SER A 232 -14.03 8.35 6.20
C SER A 232 -14.98 8.09 7.38
N PHE A 233 -14.54 7.25 8.34
CA PHE A 233 -15.27 6.99 9.58
C PHE A 233 -15.41 8.24 10.48
N LEU A 234 -14.43 9.13 10.45
CA LEU A 234 -14.46 10.42 11.15
C LEU A 234 -15.23 11.50 10.39
N GLY A 235 -15.84 11.18 9.23
CA GLY A 235 -16.57 12.12 8.39
C GLY A 235 -15.66 13.01 7.52
N LEU A 236 -14.37 12.71 7.45
CA LEU A 236 -13.35 13.48 6.72
C LEU A 236 -12.82 12.74 5.50
N GLY A 237 -13.48 11.66 5.13
CA GLY A 237 -13.19 10.89 3.93
C GLY A 237 -13.66 11.56 2.65
N VAL A 238 -13.85 10.74 1.63
CA VAL A 238 -14.37 11.17 0.33
C VAL A 238 -15.80 11.69 0.49
N PRO A 239 -16.10 12.94 0.08
CA PRO A 239 -17.43 13.51 0.26
C PRO A 239 -18.48 12.84 -0.64
N PRO A 240 -19.72 12.67 -0.16
CA PRO A 240 -20.84 12.25 -0.99
C PRO A 240 -21.02 13.17 -2.23
N PRO A 241 -21.52 12.65 -3.35
CA PRO A 241 -22.10 11.32 -3.57
C PRO A 241 -21.07 10.23 -3.89
N ASN A 242 -19.78 10.59 -4.07
CA ASN A 242 -18.73 9.65 -4.46
C ASN A 242 -18.57 8.52 -3.44
N PRO A 243 -18.67 7.25 -3.84
CA PRO A 243 -18.44 6.16 -2.92
C PRO A 243 -16.94 5.93 -2.72
N SER A 244 -16.55 5.61 -1.48
CA SER A 244 -15.31 4.90 -1.16
C SER A 244 -15.67 3.70 -0.29
N TRP A 245 -14.77 2.73 -0.18
CA TRP A 245 -15.03 1.59 0.70
C TRP A 245 -15.10 2.02 2.17
N GLY A 246 -14.22 2.93 2.59
CA GLY A 246 -14.24 3.50 3.93
C GLY A 246 -15.53 4.29 4.21
N GLY A 247 -15.95 5.12 3.26
CA GLY A 247 -17.21 5.87 3.34
C GLY A 247 -18.43 4.96 3.42
N SER A 248 -18.45 3.86 2.65
CA SER A 248 -19.54 2.88 2.70
C SER A 248 -19.62 2.15 4.04
N ILE A 249 -18.47 1.83 4.66
CA ILE A 249 -18.42 1.25 6.01
C ILE A 249 -18.96 2.26 7.04
N ALA A 250 -18.51 3.52 6.94
CA ALA A 250 -18.91 4.58 7.86
C ALA A 250 -20.41 4.85 7.82
N SER A 251 -21.01 4.96 6.62
CA SER A 251 -22.44 5.21 6.46
C SER A 251 -23.29 4.02 6.92
N GLY A 252 -22.83 2.79 6.71
CA GLY A 252 -23.52 1.58 7.16
C GLY A 252 -23.51 1.35 8.67
N GLN A 253 -22.62 2.03 9.43
CA GLN A 253 -22.41 1.80 10.86
C GLN A 253 -23.73 1.92 11.68
N SER A 254 -24.54 2.93 11.39
CA SER A 254 -25.80 3.17 12.10
C SER A 254 -26.81 2.03 11.95
N TYR A 255 -26.62 1.18 10.94
CA TYR A 255 -27.50 0.06 10.59
C TYR A 255 -26.88 -1.31 10.89
N LEU A 256 -25.73 -1.35 11.57
CA LEU A 256 -24.99 -2.59 11.81
C LEU A 256 -25.82 -3.68 12.51
N ALA A 257 -26.70 -3.28 13.42
CA ALA A 257 -27.55 -4.22 14.18
C ALA A 257 -28.74 -4.77 13.36
N THR A 258 -29.24 -4.03 12.37
CA THR A 258 -30.41 -4.40 11.56
C THR A 258 -30.04 -4.89 10.17
N ASP A 259 -29.07 -4.26 9.54
CA ASP A 259 -28.68 -4.49 8.15
C ASP A 259 -27.15 -4.67 8.02
N PRO A 260 -26.57 -5.72 8.63
CA PRO A 260 -25.11 -5.88 8.76
C PRO A 260 -24.37 -5.97 7.41
N HIS A 261 -25.06 -6.34 6.32
CA HIS A 261 -24.48 -6.41 4.98
C HIS A 261 -23.94 -5.05 4.49
N LEU A 262 -24.52 -3.93 4.96
CA LEU A 262 -24.06 -2.58 4.60
C LEU A 262 -22.63 -2.30 5.06
N VAL A 263 -22.19 -2.93 6.15
CA VAL A 263 -20.85 -2.79 6.71
C VAL A 263 -19.95 -3.94 6.27
N PHE A 264 -20.42 -5.18 6.40
CA PHE A 264 -19.57 -6.35 6.18
C PHE A 264 -19.18 -6.58 4.72
N LEU A 265 -20.00 -6.21 3.76
CA LEU A 265 -19.64 -6.34 2.33
C LEU A 265 -18.47 -5.40 1.95
N PRO A 266 -18.55 -4.07 2.14
CA PRO A 266 -17.41 -3.21 1.85
C PRO A 266 -16.18 -3.50 2.72
N ALA A 267 -16.37 -3.89 3.98
CA ALA A 267 -15.27 -4.27 4.85
C ALA A 267 -14.56 -5.54 4.36
N ALA A 268 -15.29 -6.56 3.90
CA ALA A 268 -14.71 -7.78 3.34
C ALA A 268 -13.90 -7.51 2.06
N VAL A 269 -14.41 -6.66 1.16
CA VAL A 269 -13.71 -6.26 -0.07
C VAL A 269 -12.44 -5.47 0.27
N LEU A 270 -12.52 -4.51 1.19
CA LEU A 270 -11.38 -3.73 1.67
C LEU A 270 -10.32 -4.65 2.30
N LEU A 271 -10.73 -5.52 3.23
CA LEU A 271 -9.84 -6.44 3.92
C LEU A 271 -9.14 -7.41 2.96
N ALA A 272 -9.90 -8.01 2.02
CA ALA A 272 -9.34 -8.89 1.00
C ALA A 272 -8.31 -8.16 0.11
N THR A 273 -8.57 -6.89 -0.22
CA THR A 273 -7.67 -6.07 -1.04
C THR A 273 -6.39 -5.70 -0.27
N ILE A 274 -6.51 -5.30 1.01
CA ILE A 274 -5.37 -5.05 1.89
C ILE A 274 -4.51 -6.31 2.02
N PHE A 275 -5.14 -7.46 2.27
CA PHE A 275 -4.44 -8.74 2.37
C PHE A 275 -3.73 -9.09 1.06
N ALA A 276 -4.38 -8.88 -0.08
CA ALA A 276 -3.79 -9.15 -1.39
C ALA A 276 -2.58 -8.26 -1.67
N PHE A 277 -2.63 -6.96 -1.35
CA PHE A 277 -1.46 -6.07 -1.46
C PHE A 277 -0.30 -6.56 -0.60
N ASN A 278 -0.54 -6.97 0.65
CA ASN A 278 0.52 -7.48 1.53
C ASN A 278 1.13 -8.78 1.00
N VAL A 279 0.32 -9.75 0.56
CA VAL A 279 0.81 -11.03 0.01
C VAL A 279 1.66 -10.81 -1.24
N VAL A 280 1.23 -9.92 -2.14
CA VAL A 280 1.99 -9.58 -3.35
C VAL A 280 3.28 -8.84 -2.97
N GLY A 281 3.22 -7.89 -2.04
CA GLY A 281 4.39 -7.16 -1.54
C GLY A 281 5.45 -8.07 -0.92
N ASP A 282 5.03 -8.99 -0.05
CA ASP A 282 5.92 -9.99 0.57
C ASP A 282 6.59 -10.89 -0.48
N HIS A 283 5.84 -11.31 -1.49
CA HIS A 283 6.40 -12.13 -2.58
C HIS A 283 7.46 -11.37 -3.38
N PHE A 284 7.20 -10.10 -3.71
CA PHE A 284 8.20 -9.23 -4.37
C PHE A 284 9.44 -9.05 -3.49
N HIS A 285 9.25 -8.83 -2.20
CA HIS A 285 10.36 -8.69 -1.25
C HIS A 285 11.21 -9.96 -1.17
N ASP A 286 10.57 -11.14 -1.06
CA ASP A 286 11.27 -12.43 -0.95
C ASP A 286 12.04 -12.80 -2.24
N ARG A 287 11.49 -12.42 -3.41
CA ARG A 287 12.08 -12.77 -4.71
C ARG A 287 13.21 -11.83 -5.12
N PHE A 288 13.13 -10.56 -4.74
CA PHE A 288 14.04 -9.51 -5.17
C PHE A 288 14.78 -8.83 -4.01
N GLY A 289 14.48 -9.22 -2.76
CA GLY A 289 15.15 -8.72 -1.58
C GLY A 289 16.66 -9.04 -1.65
N VAL A 290 17.46 -8.04 -1.37
CA VAL A 290 18.92 -8.14 -1.33
C VAL A 290 19.27 -9.27 -0.35
N GLU A 291 19.98 -10.28 -0.83
CA GLU A 291 20.56 -11.34 0.00
C GLU A 291 21.26 -10.67 1.19
N ARG A 292 20.82 -11.02 2.40
CA ARG A 292 21.60 -10.70 3.60
C ARG A 292 22.98 -11.33 3.39
N PRO A 293 24.07 -10.57 3.51
CA PRO A 293 25.39 -11.18 3.46
C PRO A 293 25.41 -12.30 4.49
N ALA A 294 25.66 -13.52 4.01
CA ALA A 294 25.81 -14.67 4.86
C ALA A 294 27.04 -14.43 5.74
N GLY A 295 26.82 -14.20 7.02
CA GLY A 295 27.76 -14.41 8.11
C GLY A 295 28.99 -13.51 8.14
N THR A 296 29.01 -12.60 9.07
CA THR A 296 30.19 -12.35 9.91
C THR A 296 29.94 -12.98 11.28
#